data_d347129330784ab26f928757630bd09c
#
_entry.id   d347129330784ab26f928757630bd09c
#
_cell.length_a   1.000
_cell.length_b   1.000
_cell.length_c   1.000
_cell.angle_alpha   90.00
_cell.angle_beta   90.00
_cell.angle_gamma   90.00
#
_symmetry.space_group_name_H-M   'P 1'
#
loop_
_entity.id
_entity.type
_entity.pdbx_description
1 polymer ?
#
loop_
_entity_poly.entity_id
_entity_poly.type
_entity_poly.pdbx_seq_one_letter_code
_entity_poly.pdbx_strand_id
1 'polypeptide(L)'
;MKNIVKARTCVYDINYHIVWSVKYRRKVLTSEIESRLKELAYQVATEKDFIIHEIEVGELDHVHVFVSAHPKIAPSYIVKMLKGILGRKLLLEFPELKNKLWKGVLWNPSFFIETVGSVSEDAIKLYIENQSKEGRWPK
;
A
#
# COMPACT_ATOMS: atom_id res chain seq x y z
N MET A 1 8.99 4.21 18.34
CA MET A 1 7.68 4.81 18.56
C MET A 1 6.60 3.74 18.46
N LYS A 2 5.67 3.72 19.40
CA LYS A 2 4.56 2.80 19.35
C LYS A 2 3.42 3.38 18.50
N ASN A 3 2.73 2.53 17.76
CA ASN A 3 1.62 2.91 16.92
C ASN A 3 0.28 2.74 17.62
N ILE A 4 0.22 3.20 18.87
CA ILE A 4 -0.97 3.09 19.69
C ILE A 4 -1.99 4.12 19.28
N VAL A 5 -3.22 3.68 19.02
CA VAL A 5 -4.31 4.55 18.60
C VAL A 5 -5.43 4.47 19.63
N LYS A 6 -5.95 5.64 20.02
CA LYS A 6 -7.09 5.72 20.92
C LYS A 6 -8.35 5.94 20.12
N ALA A 7 -9.30 5.04 20.24
CA ALA A 7 -10.61 5.18 19.64
C ALA A 7 -11.65 5.40 20.75
N ARG A 8 -12.89 5.65 20.36
CA ARG A 8 -13.96 5.95 21.32
C ARG A 8 -14.15 4.86 22.37
N THR A 9 -14.09 3.59 21.94
CA THR A 9 -14.38 2.46 22.83
C THR A 9 -13.21 1.52 23.05
N CYS A 10 -12.06 1.82 22.44
CA CYS A 10 -10.89 0.96 22.62
C CYS A 10 -9.59 1.70 22.34
N VAL A 11 -8.49 1.10 22.79
CA VAL A 11 -7.13 1.51 22.44
C VAL A 11 -6.53 0.32 21.72
N TYR A 12 -5.86 0.54 20.60
CA TYR A 12 -5.31 -0.56 19.82
C TYR A 12 -3.93 -0.24 19.27
N ASP A 13 -3.20 -1.31 18.98
CA ASP A 13 -1.88 -1.25 18.34
C ASP A 13 -1.85 -2.42 17.35
N ILE A 14 -2.60 -2.26 16.26
CA ILE A 14 -2.75 -3.28 15.23
C ILE A 14 -2.17 -2.72 13.94
N ASN A 15 -1.08 -3.32 13.49
CA ASN A 15 -0.31 -2.83 12.35
C ASN A 15 -0.08 -3.94 11.35
N TYR A 16 -0.14 -3.58 10.06
CA TYR A 16 0.11 -4.51 8.96
C TYR A 16 1.13 -3.94 7.99
N HIS A 17 1.97 -4.81 7.47
CA HIS A 17 2.80 -4.54 6.32
C HIS A 17 2.15 -5.24 5.12
N ILE A 18 1.82 -4.48 4.10
CA ILE A 18 1.11 -4.97 2.91
C ILE A 18 1.97 -4.69 1.68
N VAL A 19 2.09 -5.69 0.81
CA VAL A 19 2.88 -5.55 -0.43
C VAL A 19 2.08 -6.13 -1.59
N TRP A 20 2.01 -5.40 -2.70
CA TRP A 20 1.43 -5.94 -3.93
C TRP A 20 2.17 -5.39 -5.14
N SER A 21 2.03 -6.07 -6.27
CA SER A 21 2.77 -5.69 -7.48
C SER A 21 1.86 -5.35 -8.65
N VAL A 22 2.45 -4.68 -9.63
CA VAL A 22 1.87 -4.48 -10.93
C VAL A 22 1.80 -5.85 -11.63
N LYS A 23 0.74 -6.09 -12.37
CA LYS A 23 0.56 -7.33 -13.12
C LYS A 23 1.76 -7.57 -14.05
N TYR A 24 2.32 -8.77 -13.98
CA TYR A 24 3.54 -9.16 -14.70
C TYR A 24 4.75 -8.27 -14.37
N ARG A 25 4.73 -7.59 -13.21
CA ARG A 25 5.82 -6.73 -12.74
C ARG A 25 6.22 -5.68 -13.78
N ARG A 26 5.25 -5.16 -14.53
CA ARG A 26 5.49 -4.07 -15.48
C ARG A 26 5.92 -2.81 -14.74
N LYS A 27 7.00 -2.18 -15.21
CA LYS A 27 7.58 -1.02 -14.54
C LYS A 27 6.90 0.27 -14.99
N VAL A 28 5.67 0.45 -14.52
CA VAL A 28 4.82 1.57 -14.93
C VAL A 28 4.62 2.62 -13.84
N LEU A 29 5.06 2.35 -12.60
CA LEU A 29 4.87 3.27 -11.48
C LEU A 29 5.99 4.32 -11.47
N THR A 30 5.99 5.20 -12.46
CA THR A 30 6.96 6.29 -12.60
C THR A 30 6.84 7.29 -11.46
N SER A 31 7.79 8.21 -11.34
CA SER A 31 7.80 9.23 -10.27
C SER A 31 6.49 10.00 -10.19
N GLU A 32 5.92 10.39 -11.34
CA GLU A 32 4.67 11.12 -11.39
C GLU A 32 3.51 10.27 -10.89
N ILE A 33 3.43 9.03 -11.33
CA ILE A 33 2.38 8.10 -10.91
C ILE A 33 2.55 7.75 -9.43
N GLU A 34 3.78 7.53 -8.98
CA GLU A 34 4.08 7.26 -7.59
C GLU A 34 3.58 8.39 -6.68
N SER A 35 3.88 9.63 -7.05
CA SER A 35 3.46 10.82 -6.30
C SER A 35 1.94 10.84 -6.14
N ARG A 36 1.23 10.63 -7.24
CA ARG A 36 -0.23 10.64 -7.23
C ARG A 36 -0.80 9.43 -6.46
N LEU A 37 -0.17 8.28 -6.62
CA LEU A 37 -0.56 7.07 -5.90
C LEU A 37 -0.52 7.31 -4.39
N LYS A 38 0.53 7.92 -3.89
CA LYS A 38 0.68 8.22 -2.47
C LYS A 38 -0.41 9.16 -1.97
N GLU A 39 -0.68 10.23 -2.72
CA GLU A 39 -1.76 11.17 -2.38
C GLU A 39 -3.11 10.45 -2.31
N LEU A 40 -3.41 9.65 -3.31
CA LEU A 40 -4.67 8.90 -3.36
C LEU A 40 -4.76 7.88 -2.23
N ALA A 41 -3.66 7.23 -1.89
CA ALA A 41 -3.64 6.24 -0.81
C ALA A 41 -3.99 6.89 0.54
N TYR A 42 -3.44 8.05 0.83
CA TYR A 42 -3.76 8.78 2.06
C TYR A 42 -5.23 9.22 2.09
N GLN A 43 -5.78 9.61 0.94
CA GLN A 43 -7.20 9.94 0.84
C GLN A 43 -8.08 8.73 1.13
N VAL A 44 -7.72 7.58 0.56
CA VAL A 44 -8.45 6.32 0.81
C VAL A 44 -8.42 5.98 2.30
N ALA A 45 -7.25 6.09 2.93
CA ALA A 45 -7.10 5.79 4.35
C ALA A 45 -8.02 6.67 5.20
N THR A 46 -8.05 7.97 4.90
CA THR A 46 -8.92 8.91 5.62
C THR A 46 -10.39 8.57 5.44
N GLU A 47 -10.82 8.27 4.22
CA GLU A 47 -12.21 7.94 3.91
C GLU A 47 -12.65 6.61 4.51
N LYS A 48 -11.74 5.63 4.55
CA LYS A 48 -12.06 4.26 4.99
C LYS A 48 -11.63 4.00 6.44
N ASP A 49 -11.19 5.04 7.12
CA ASP A 49 -10.95 5.04 8.57
C ASP A 49 -9.81 4.09 9.00
N PHE A 50 -8.70 4.11 8.28
CA PHE A 50 -7.46 3.50 8.72
C PHE A 50 -6.30 4.47 8.53
N ILE A 51 -5.14 4.15 9.10
CA ILE A 51 -4.00 5.06 9.12
C ILE A 51 -2.85 4.46 8.32
N ILE A 52 -2.32 5.23 7.38
CA ILE A 52 -1.10 4.86 6.66
C ILE A 52 0.07 5.57 7.35
N HIS A 53 1.04 4.80 7.84
CA HIS A 53 2.25 5.32 8.45
C HIS A 53 3.34 5.56 7.42
N GLU A 54 3.45 4.67 6.44
CA GLU A 54 4.46 4.77 5.40
C GLU A 54 3.96 4.06 4.15
N ILE A 55 4.30 4.60 3.00
CA ILE A 55 3.99 3.99 1.70
C ILE A 55 5.16 4.25 0.75
N GLU A 56 5.63 3.19 0.09
CA GLU A 56 6.75 3.26 -0.83
C GLU A 56 6.47 2.46 -2.10
N VAL A 57 7.03 2.92 -3.20
CA VAL A 57 7.03 2.19 -4.48
C VAL A 57 8.44 1.66 -4.71
N GLY A 58 8.55 0.36 -4.97
CA GLY A 58 9.83 -0.28 -5.26
C GLY A 58 9.97 -0.64 -6.72
N GLU A 59 11.11 -0.31 -7.30
CA GLU A 59 11.48 -0.69 -8.68
C GLU A 59 10.42 -0.41 -9.74
N LEU A 60 9.57 0.60 -9.52
CA LEU A 60 8.50 1.01 -10.43
C LEU A 60 7.41 -0.05 -10.62
N ASP A 61 7.43 -1.14 -9.88
CA ASP A 61 6.54 -2.28 -10.13
C ASP A 61 5.84 -2.86 -8.90
N HIS A 62 6.09 -2.34 -7.71
CA HIS A 62 5.38 -2.83 -6.51
C HIS A 62 5.25 -1.76 -5.45
N VAL A 63 4.30 -1.97 -4.54
CA VAL A 63 3.94 -1.02 -3.49
C VAL A 63 4.07 -1.69 -2.13
N HIS A 64 4.69 -0.98 -1.19
CA HIS A 64 4.80 -1.39 0.22
C HIS A 64 4.04 -0.38 1.06
N VAL A 65 3.19 -0.86 1.97
CA VAL A 65 2.39 0.02 2.84
C VAL A 65 2.43 -0.50 4.27
N PHE A 66 2.67 0.41 5.23
CA PHE A 66 2.46 0.13 6.65
C PHE A 66 1.22 0.87 7.11
N VAL A 67 0.28 0.12 7.69
CA VAL A 67 -1.00 0.68 8.14
C VAL A 67 -1.32 0.25 9.56
N SER A 68 -2.10 1.11 10.26
CA SER A 68 -2.76 0.75 11.50
C SER A 68 -4.25 0.74 11.25
N ALA A 69 -4.96 -0.19 11.85
CA ALA A 69 -6.40 -0.30 11.67
C ALA A 69 -7.11 -0.67 12.95
N HIS A 70 -8.32 -0.13 13.12
CA HIS A 70 -9.22 -0.48 14.22
C HIS A 70 -9.50 -1.99 14.19
N PRO A 71 -9.64 -2.64 15.34
CA PRO A 71 -9.92 -4.10 15.39
C PRO A 71 -11.17 -4.53 14.61
N LYS A 72 -12.11 -3.62 14.37
CA LYS A 72 -13.33 -3.92 13.58
C LYS A 72 -13.06 -4.04 12.08
N ILE A 73 -11.89 -3.59 11.60
CA ILE A 73 -11.59 -3.54 10.17
C ILE A 73 -10.77 -4.77 9.78
N ALA A 74 -11.29 -5.55 8.83
CA ALA A 74 -10.57 -6.72 8.32
C ALA A 74 -9.38 -6.29 7.47
N PRO A 75 -8.21 -6.93 7.60
CA PRO A 75 -7.06 -6.60 6.76
C PRO A 75 -7.34 -6.77 5.26
N SER A 76 -8.15 -7.76 4.88
CA SER A 76 -8.55 -7.95 3.49
C SER A 76 -9.35 -6.77 2.94
N TYR A 77 -10.13 -6.12 3.79
CA TYR A 77 -10.88 -4.91 3.41
C TYR A 77 -9.93 -3.76 3.06
N ILE A 78 -8.86 -3.57 3.86
CA ILE A 78 -7.85 -2.54 3.62
C ILE A 78 -7.21 -2.75 2.24
N VAL A 79 -6.78 -3.97 1.96
CA VAL A 79 -6.16 -4.32 0.67
C VAL A 79 -7.12 -4.06 -0.47
N LYS A 80 -8.37 -4.51 -0.33
CA LYS A 80 -9.40 -4.33 -1.36
C LYS A 80 -9.63 -2.85 -1.66
N MET A 81 -9.75 -2.02 -0.63
CA MET A 81 -9.98 -0.59 -0.81
C MET A 81 -8.78 0.09 -1.47
N LEU A 82 -7.57 -0.19 -0.99
CA LEU A 82 -6.37 0.41 -1.56
C LEU A 82 -6.18 0.00 -3.02
N LYS A 83 -6.11 -1.30 -3.29
CA LYS A 83 -5.87 -1.77 -4.65
C LYS A 83 -6.98 -1.35 -5.61
N GLY A 84 -8.24 -1.51 -5.19
CA GLY A 84 -9.38 -1.21 -6.04
C GLY A 84 -9.47 0.26 -6.41
N ILE A 85 -9.39 1.13 -5.42
CA ILE A 85 -9.53 2.57 -5.66
C ILE A 85 -8.31 3.14 -6.36
N LEU A 86 -7.10 2.75 -5.93
CA LEU A 86 -5.87 3.23 -6.57
C LEU A 86 -5.80 2.77 -8.03
N GLY A 87 -6.12 1.50 -8.29
CA GLY A 87 -6.10 0.98 -9.65
C GLY A 87 -7.05 1.73 -10.56
N ARG A 88 -8.29 1.91 -10.12
CA ARG A 88 -9.31 2.61 -10.90
C ARG A 88 -8.93 4.07 -11.16
N LYS A 89 -8.54 4.78 -10.11
CA LYS A 89 -8.22 6.21 -10.25
C LYS A 89 -6.97 6.46 -11.07
N LEU A 90 -5.94 5.64 -10.88
CA LEU A 90 -4.71 5.80 -11.66
C LEU A 90 -4.96 5.55 -13.16
N LEU A 91 -5.78 4.55 -13.50
CA LEU A 91 -6.11 4.30 -14.90
C LEU A 91 -6.95 5.43 -15.50
N LEU A 92 -7.80 6.08 -14.69
CA LEU A 92 -8.57 7.23 -15.16
C LEU A 92 -7.71 8.47 -15.35
N GLU A 93 -6.78 8.72 -14.42
CA GLU A 93 -5.94 9.92 -14.45
C GLU A 93 -4.75 9.79 -15.41
N PHE A 94 -4.30 8.56 -15.66
CA PHE A 94 -3.19 8.27 -16.56
C PHE A 94 -3.64 7.27 -17.61
N PRO A 95 -4.46 7.72 -18.60
CA PRO A 95 -5.04 6.79 -19.59
C PRO A 95 -4.01 6.00 -20.40
N GLU A 96 -2.80 6.55 -20.55
CA GLU A 96 -1.71 5.88 -21.27
C GLU A 96 -1.26 4.58 -20.59
N LEU A 97 -1.58 4.40 -19.31
CA LEU A 97 -1.27 3.15 -18.61
C LEU A 97 -1.94 1.94 -19.27
N LYS A 98 -3.15 2.10 -19.79
CA LYS A 98 -3.88 1.01 -20.43
C LYS A 98 -3.11 0.41 -21.61
N ASN A 99 -2.35 1.23 -22.31
CA ASN A 99 -1.57 0.78 -23.46
C ASN A 99 -0.33 -0.03 -23.06
N LYS A 100 0.10 0.10 -21.80
CA LYS A 100 1.28 -0.58 -21.28
C LYS A 100 0.92 -1.82 -20.47
N LEU A 101 -0.38 -2.07 -20.28
CA LEU A 101 -0.87 -3.14 -19.41
C LEU A 101 -1.65 -4.17 -20.20
N TRP A 102 -1.45 -5.43 -19.83
CA TRP A 102 -2.19 -6.53 -20.44
C TRP A 102 -3.68 -6.40 -20.08
N LYS A 103 -4.52 -6.28 -21.08
CA LYS A 103 -5.99 -6.10 -20.94
C LYS A 103 -6.37 -4.95 -19.97
N GLY A 104 -5.48 -3.96 -19.81
CA GLY A 104 -5.76 -2.83 -18.96
C GLY A 104 -5.82 -3.14 -17.48
N VAL A 105 -5.26 -4.26 -17.04
CA VAL A 105 -5.22 -4.66 -15.63
C VAL A 105 -3.94 -4.14 -14.98
N LEU A 106 -4.08 -3.28 -13.97
CA LEU A 106 -2.91 -2.68 -13.31
C LEU A 106 -2.26 -3.64 -12.32
N TRP A 107 -3.05 -4.18 -11.39
CA TRP A 107 -2.51 -4.95 -10.27
C TRP A 107 -2.56 -6.46 -10.47
N ASN A 108 -1.52 -7.13 -9.97
CA ASN A 108 -1.56 -8.57 -9.77
C ASN A 108 -2.69 -8.85 -8.76
N PRO A 109 -3.50 -9.91 -8.94
CA PRO A 109 -4.59 -10.20 -8.00
C PRO A 109 -4.13 -10.61 -6.61
N SER A 110 -2.89 -11.06 -6.46
CA SER A 110 -2.37 -11.48 -5.16
C SER A 110 -1.76 -10.32 -4.37
N PHE A 111 -1.50 -10.55 -3.09
CA PHE A 111 -0.82 -9.59 -2.22
C PHE A 111 -0.18 -10.37 -1.07
N PHE A 112 0.80 -9.73 -0.43
CA PHE A 112 1.42 -10.24 0.79
C PHE A 112 0.97 -9.34 1.95
N ILE A 113 0.65 -9.92 3.08
CA ILE A 113 0.31 -9.17 4.29
C ILE A 113 0.86 -9.88 5.51
N GLU A 114 1.43 -9.11 6.44
CA GLU A 114 1.87 -9.63 7.72
C GLU A 114 1.56 -8.63 8.82
N THR A 115 1.44 -9.11 10.04
CA THR A 115 1.31 -8.24 11.22
C THR A 115 2.69 -7.72 11.59
N VAL A 116 2.73 -6.48 12.09
CA VAL A 116 3.96 -5.82 12.51
C VAL A 116 3.79 -5.34 13.93
N GLY A 117 4.80 -5.56 14.77
CA GLY A 117 4.79 -5.05 16.14
C GLY A 117 4.99 -3.54 16.16
N SER A 118 4.94 -2.96 17.36
CA SER A 118 5.21 -1.53 17.56
C SER A 118 6.68 -1.27 17.31
N VAL A 119 6.97 -0.46 16.29
CA VAL A 119 8.34 -0.08 15.93
C VAL A 119 8.41 1.41 15.63
N SER A 120 9.62 1.98 15.64
CA SER A 120 9.81 3.39 15.30
C SER A 120 9.55 3.62 13.81
N GLU A 121 9.24 4.87 13.46
CA GLU A 121 9.08 5.25 12.06
C GLU A 121 10.35 4.97 11.25
N ASP A 122 11.52 5.22 11.85
CA ASP A 122 12.79 4.96 11.19
C ASP A 122 12.98 3.48 10.90
N ALA A 123 12.60 2.61 11.84
CA ALA A 123 12.67 1.17 11.64
C ALA A 123 11.71 0.72 10.52
N ILE A 124 10.51 1.29 10.47
CA ILE A 124 9.54 1.01 9.41
C ILE A 124 10.11 1.39 8.05
N LYS A 125 10.66 2.60 7.96
CA LYS A 125 11.27 3.08 6.72
C LYS A 125 12.40 2.18 6.26
N LEU A 126 13.28 1.81 7.19
CA LEU A 126 14.40 0.92 6.87
C LEU A 126 13.93 -0.43 6.36
N TYR A 127 12.88 -0.96 6.97
CA TYR A 127 12.28 -2.22 6.54
C TYR A 127 11.80 -2.14 5.09
N ILE A 128 11.07 -1.08 4.75
CA ILE A 128 10.56 -0.87 3.40
C ILE A 128 11.70 -0.70 2.39
N GLU A 129 12.70 0.11 2.74
CA GLU A 129 13.87 0.32 1.88
C GLU A 129 14.61 -0.97 1.58
N ASN A 130 14.79 -1.82 2.59
CA ASN A 130 15.46 -3.11 2.41
C ASN A 130 14.66 -4.04 1.49
N GLN A 131 13.34 -4.06 1.63
CA GLN A 131 12.48 -4.84 0.75
C GLN A 131 12.60 -4.35 -0.70
N SER A 132 12.59 -3.04 -0.90
CA SER A 132 12.73 -2.45 -2.22
C SER A 132 14.09 -2.76 -2.85
N LYS A 133 15.17 -2.69 -2.06
CA LYS A 133 16.53 -2.95 -2.54
C LYS A 133 16.72 -4.39 -2.96
N GLU A 134 16.11 -5.32 -2.26
CA GLU A 134 16.20 -6.74 -2.62
C GLU A 134 15.50 -7.04 -3.93
N GLY A 135 14.57 -6.19 -4.34
CA GLY A 135 13.85 -6.36 -5.60
C GLY A 135 13.03 -7.63 -5.66
N ARG A 136 12.74 -8.24 -4.52
CA ARG A 136 12.04 -9.51 -4.45
C ARG A 136 10.65 -9.35 -3.86
N TRP A 137 9.76 -10.07 -4.47
CA TRP A 137 8.41 -10.19 -3.97
C TRP A 137 8.36 -11.28 -2.91
N PRO A 138 7.85 -11.02 -1.70
CA PRO A 138 7.71 -12.07 -0.69
C PRO A 138 6.75 -13.15 -1.19
N LYS A 139 7.07 -14.37 -0.87
CA LYS A 139 6.25 -15.52 -1.25
C LYS A 139 5.34 -15.93 -0.12
#